data_bd54df50ccd894cf04d279cabb368ef4
#
_entry.id   bd54df50ccd894cf04d279cabb368ef4
#
_cell.length_a   1.000
_cell.length_b   1.000
_cell.length_c   1.000
_cell.angle_alpha   90.00
_cell.angle_beta   90.00
_cell.angle_gamma   90.00
#
_symmetry.space_group_name_H-M   'P 1'
#
loop_
_entity.id
_entity.type
_entity.pdbx_description
1 polymer ?
#
loop_
_entity_poly.entity_id
_entity_poly.type
_entity_poly.pdbx_seq_one_letter_code
_entity_poly.pdbx_strand_id
1 'polypeptide(L)'
;MPTSVRGKDKDFSGSIKVISSKGAGYIESKEVLTNKHLIPKYKVLISRITYEHAGEPDKNGMVRVLSRVELLKPNEVCTDSYIVGGCFDTEQQARNLMSYLSCKFTRFLILQTLSSINLSKERFKFVPKQDFSKPWTDEELYIKYGITKEEQDFIDSMIHPMDLEG
;
A
#
# COMPACT_ATOMS: atom_id res chain seq x y z
N MET A 1 12.23 -6.01 -7.95
CA MET A 1 13.58 -6.58 -7.73
C MET A 1 13.47 -7.85 -6.89
N PRO A 2 14.36 -8.86 -7.05
CA PRO A 2 14.30 -10.09 -6.25
C PRO A 2 14.26 -9.83 -4.73
N THR A 3 13.56 -10.66 -3.99
CA THR A 3 13.44 -10.52 -2.52
C THR A 3 14.74 -10.69 -1.76
N SER A 4 15.76 -11.28 -2.40
CA SER A 4 17.11 -11.47 -1.84
C SER A 4 17.98 -10.21 -1.83
N VAL A 5 17.63 -9.19 -2.63
CA VAL A 5 18.39 -7.93 -2.70
C VAL A 5 18.28 -7.18 -1.38
N ARG A 6 19.43 -6.71 -0.86
CA ARG A 6 19.53 -5.96 0.41
C ARG A 6 20.19 -4.60 0.23
N GLY A 7 21.17 -4.50 -0.67
CA GLY A 7 22.02 -3.34 -0.83
C GLY A 7 23.11 -3.24 0.25
N LYS A 8 23.86 -2.15 0.21
CA LYS A 8 24.87 -1.80 1.22
C LYS A 8 24.22 -1.02 2.36
N ASP A 9 24.79 -1.09 3.55
CA ASP A 9 24.26 -0.40 4.73
C ASP A 9 24.42 1.13 4.67
N LYS A 10 25.40 1.59 3.89
CA LYS A 10 25.73 3.03 3.77
C LYS A 10 25.47 3.52 2.36
N ASP A 11 24.96 4.75 2.28
CA ASP A 11 24.85 5.52 1.05
C ASP A 11 26.21 5.77 0.39
N PHE A 12 26.23 5.81 -0.93
CA PHE A 12 27.40 6.10 -1.73
C PHE A 12 27.03 6.91 -2.99
N SER A 13 28.00 7.59 -3.58
CA SER A 13 27.74 8.46 -4.74
C SER A 13 27.04 7.71 -5.88
N GLY A 14 25.87 8.21 -6.31
CA GLY A 14 25.04 7.62 -7.36
C GLY A 14 24.21 6.42 -6.94
N SER A 15 24.14 6.12 -5.64
CA SER A 15 23.27 5.07 -5.14
C SER A 15 21.78 5.48 -5.13
N ILE A 16 20.92 4.47 -5.11
CA ILE A 16 19.49 4.62 -4.84
C ILE A 16 19.13 3.72 -3.66
N LYS A 17 18.14 4.15 -2.87
CA LYS A 17 17.69 3.41 -1.70
C LYS A 17 16.77 2.26 -2.09
N VAL A 18 17.03 1.05 -1.60
CA VAL A 18 16.17 -0.12 -1.77
C VAL A 18 15.51 -0.51 -0.45
N ILE A 19 14.19 -0.67 -0.49
CA ILE A 19 13.39 -1.16 0.64
C ILE A 19 13.14 -2.66 0.46
N SER A 20 13.54 -3.44 1.44
CA SER A 20 13.34 -4.89 1.49
C SER A 20 12.62 -5.31 2.78
N SER A 21 12.19 -6.57 2.87
CA SER A 21 11.61 -7.13 4.11
C SER A 21 12.59 -7.16 5.30
N LYS A 22 13.87 -6.93 5.07
CA LYS A 22 14.93 -6.85 6.10
C LYS A 22 15.34 -5.41 6.44
N GLY A 23 14.71 -4.43 5.84
CA GLY A 23 15.03 -3.01 6.03
C GLY A 23 15.50 -2.33 4.76
N ALA A 24 16.07 -1.15 4.91
CA ALA A 24 16.60 -0.33 3.83
C ALA A 24 18.07 -0.63 3.55
N GLY A 25 18.49 -0.48 2.31
CA GLY A 25 19.89 -0.54 1.87
C GLY A 25 20.10 0.35 0.65
N TYR A 26 21.31 0.37 0.10
CA TYR A 26 21.70 1.22 -1.02
C TYR A 26 22.30 0.38 -2.15
N ILE A 27 21.86 0.60 -3.37
CA ILE A 27 22.29 -0.11 -4.58
C ILE A 27 22.65 0.85 -5.71
N GLU A 28 23.35 0.39 -6.71
CA GLU A 28 23.55 1.17 -7.93
C GLU A 28 22.26 1.17 -8.79
N SER A 29 21.95 2.28 -9.41
CA SER A 29 20.76 2.42 -10.28
C SER A 29 20.74 1.37 -11.42
N LYS A 30 21.90 0.92 -11.90
CA LYS A 30 22.01 -0.12 -12.93
C LYS A 30 21.49 -1.50 -12.50
N GLU A 31 21.47 -1.78 -11.20
CA GLU A 31 20.97 -3.03 -10.63
C GLU A 31 19.44 -3.17 -10.72
N VAL A 32 18.72 -2.06 -10.94
CA VAL A 32 17.29 -2.07 -11.22
C VAL A 32 17.07 -2.51 -12.67
N LEU A 33 16.73 -3.76 -12.89
CA LEU A 33 16.60 -4.33 -14.24
C LEU A 33 15.28 -3.99 -14.92
N THR A 34 14.21 -3.77 -14.13
CA THR A 34 12.85 -3.54 -14.65
C THR A 34 12.25 -2.27 -14.08
N ASN A 35 11.31 -1.66 -14.81
CA ASN A 35 10.54 -0.48 -14.36
C ASN A 35 11.42 0.73 -13.98
N LYS A 36 12.56 0.92 -14.62
CA LYS A 36 13.50 2.03 -14.36
C LYS A 36 12.84 3.41 -14.45
N HIS A 37 11.82 3.56 -15.31
CA HIS A 37 11.05 4.79 -15.48
C HIS A 37 10.28 5.20 -14.21
N LEU A 38 10.11 4.30 -13.24
CA LEU A 38 9.49 4.61 -11.94
C LEU A 38 10.49 5.17 -10.91
N ILE A 39 11.81 5.07 -11.14
CA ILE A 39 12.82 5.54 -10.19
C ILE A 39 12.60 7.02 -9.83
N PRO A 40 12.38 7.95 -10.80
CA PRO A 40 12.21 9.37 -10.50
C PRO A 40 10.81 9.76 -9.97
N LYS A 41 9.91 8.79 -9.79
CA LYS A 41 8.53 9.06 -9.36
C LYS A 41 8.35 8.86 -7.85
N TYR A 42 7.31 9.49 -7.29
CA TYR A 42 6.74 9.12 -6.00
C TYR A 42 5.89 7.86 -6.16
N LYS A 43 6.06 6.91 -5.27
CA LYS A 43 5.37 5.62 -5.36
C LYS A 43 4.75 5.26 -4.02
N VAL A 44 3.63 4.56 -4.05
CA VAL A 44 3.02 3.98 -2.84
C VAL A 44 3.34 2.50 -2.80
N LEU A 45 4.05 2.11 -1.77
CA LEU A 45 4.45 0.74 -1.49
C LEU A 45 3.40 0.09 -0.59
N ILE A 46 3.03 -1.16 -0.92
CA ILE A 46 2.10 -1.99 -0.13
C ILE A 46 2.79 -3.33 0.12
N SER A 47 2.81 -3.80 1.37
CA SER A 47 3.34 -5.13 1.70
C SER A 47 2.55 -6.23 0.98
N ARG A 48 3.26 -7.24 0.45
CA ARG A 48 2.61 -8.44 -0.12
C ARG A 48 2.03 -9.37 0.94
N ILE A 49 2.47 -9.24 2.19
CA ILE A 49 1.96 -10.06 3.28
C ILE A 49 0.94 -9.23 4.05
N THR A 50 -0.27 -9.77 4.21
CA THR A 50 -1.30 -9.18 5.08
C THR A 50 -0.90 -9.37 6.56
N TYR A 51 -1.50 -8.58 7.44
CA TYR A 51 -1.12 -8.56 8.85
C TYR A 51 -1.52 -9.86 9.60
N GLU A 52 -2.67 -10.39 9.27
CA GLU A 52 -3.28 -11.54 9.95
C GLU A 52 -3.48 -12.70 8.99
N HIS A 53 -3.74 -13.89 9.52
CA HIS A 53 -3.95 -15.11 8.76
C HIS A 53 -5.08 -14.95 7.71
N ALA A 54 -4.73 -14.49 6.50
CA ALA A 54 -5.61 -14.52 5.32
C ALA A 54 -7.01 -13.89 5.49
N GLY A 55 -7.11 -12.81 6.27
CA GLY A 55 -8.39 -12.16 6.53
C GLY A 55 -9.19 -12.77 7.68
N GLU A 56 -8.57 -13.64 8.50
CA GLU A 56 -9.19 -14.11 9.73
C GLU A 56 -9.30 -12.97 10.75
N PRO A 57 -10.48 -12.77 11.35
CA PRO A 57 -10.67 -11.74 12.35
C PRO A 57 -9.86 -12.01 13.62
N ASP A 58 -9.50 -10.95 14.32
CA ASP A 58 -8.98 -11.03 15.68
C ASP A 58 -10.08 -11.43 16.69
N LYS A 59 -9.72 -11.51 17.98
CA LYS A 59 -10.66 -11.83 19.07
C LYS A 59 -11.88 -10.90 19.17
N ASN A 60 -11.83 -9.72 18.56
CA ASN A 60 -12.92 -8.74 18.54
C ASN A 60 -13.72 -8.80 17.24
N GLY A 61 -13.42 -9.72 16.33
CA GLY A 61 -14.07 -9.84 15.04
C GLY A 61 -13.53 -8.89 13.97
N MET A 62 -12.41 -8.19 14.21
CA MET A 62 -11.88 -7.16 13.32
C MET A 62 -10.65 -7.61 12.54
N VAL A 63 -10.48 -7.08 11.32
CA VAL A 63 -9.38 -7.39 10.39
C VAL A 63 -8.63 -6.13 10.00
N ARG A 64 -7.31 -6.19 9.86
CA ARG A 64 -6.48 -5.06 9.39
C ARG A 64 -6.38 -4.96 7.88
N VAL A 65 -6.30 -6.09 7.20
CA VAL A 65 -6.22 -6.26 5.74
C VAL A 65 -4.84 -5.89 5.17
N LEU A 66 -4.38 -4.65 5.34
CA LEU A 66 -3.08 -4.17 4.90
C LEU A 66 -2.13 -4.06 6.09
N SER A 67 -0.92 -4.62 5.97
CA SER A 67 0.07 -4.59 7.05
C SER A 67 0.97 -3.36 6.97
N ARG A 68 1.27 -2.86 5.77
CA ARG A 68 2.18 -1.73 5.56
C ARG A 68 1.84 -1.00 4.28
N VAL A 69 1.68 0.31 4.39
CA VAL A 69 1.54 1.23 3.26
C VAL A 69 2.50 2.38 3.48
N GLU A 70 3.42 2.62 2.56
CA GLU A 70 4.47 3.64 2.70
C GLU A 70 4.67 4.43 1.42
N LEU A 71 5.19 5.65 1.60
CA LEU A 71 5.66 6.50 0.52
C LEU A 71 7.10 6.14 0.14
N LEU A 72 7.34 5.83 -1.13
CA LEU A 72 8.66 5.83 -1.72
C LEU A 72 8.87 7.13 -2.50
N LYS A 73 9.92 7.85 -2.14
CA LYS A 73 10.35 9.07 -2.81
C LYS A 73 11.09 8.78 -4.13
N PRO A 74 11.36 9.78 -4.97
CA PRO A 74 12.32 9.63 -6.06
C PRO A 74 13.65 9.03 -5.58
N ASN A 75 14.25 8.17 -6.40
CA ASN A 75 15.47 7.40 -6.08
C ASN A 75 15.31 6.37 -4.94
N GLU A 76 14.08 6.03 -4.58
CA GLU A 76 13.79 4.89 -3.71
C GLU A 76 13.08 3.80 -4.52
N VAL A 77 13.44 2.55 -4.31
CA VAL A 77 12.85 1.37 -4.97
C VAL A 77 12.55 0.29 -3.94
N CYS A 78 11.81 -0.75 -4.33
CA CYS A 78 11.53 -1.87 -3.43
C CYS A 78 11.80 -3.22 -4.09
N THR A 79 11.95 -4.24 -3.25
CA THR A 79 11.99 -5.64 -3.69
C THR A 79 10.59 -6.19 -3.92
N ASP A 80 10.50 -7.41 -4.47
CA ASP A 80 9.24 -8.13 -4.70
C ASP A 80 8.51 -8.56 -3.42
N SER A 81 9.02 -8.19 -2.24
CA SER A 81 8.28 -8.27 -0.97
C SER A 81 7.12 -7.28 -0.91
N TYR A 82 7.07 -6.35 -1.85
CA TYR A 82 6.08 -5.27 -1.91
C TYR A 82 5.44 -5.15 -3.30
N ILE A 83 4.26 -4.53 -3.32
CA ILE A 83 3.55 -4.09 -4.52
C ILE A 83 3.68 -2.57 -4.60
N VAL A 84 3.92 -2.05 -5.80
CA VAL A 84 3.73 -0.62 -6.08
C VAL A 84 2.26 -0.40 -6.43
N GLY A 85 1.51 0.20 -5.50
CA GLY A 85 0.07 0.46 -5.65
C GLY A 85 -0.25 1.61 -6.60
N GLY A 86 0.70 2.55 -6.75
CA GLY A 86 0.60 3.67 -7.68
C GLY A 86 1.90 4.43 -7.80
N CYS A 87 2.06 5.21 -8.89
CA CYS A 87 3.20 6.09 -9.11
C CYS A 87 2.72 7.45 -9.63
N PHE A 88 3.34 8.52 -9.15
CA PHE A 88 2.90 9.89 -9.34
C PHE A 88 4.08 10.84 -9.55
N ASP A 89 3.80 11.99 -10.14
CA ASP A 89 4.78 13.06 -10.31
C ASP A 89 4.97 13.91 -9.04
N THR A 90 3.97 13.92 -8.15
CA THR A 90 4.00 14.69 -6.91
C THR A 90 3.81 13.82 -5.68
N GLU A 91 4.43 14.24 -4.58
CA GLU A 91 4.28 13.60 -3.27
C GLU A 91 2.82 13.64 -2.79
N GLN A 92 2.14 14.77 -3.03
CA GLN A 92 0.75 14.94 -2.60
C GLN A 92 -0.18 13.90 -3.20
N GLN A 93 -0.06 13.60 -4.49
CA GLN A 93 -0.87 12.56 -5.14
C GLN A 93 -0.60 11.17 -4.56
N ALA A 94 0.66 10.85 -4.25
CA ALA A 94 1.00 9.59 -3.60
C ALA A 94 0.39 9.52 -2.19
N ARG A 95 0.47 10.59 -1.39
CA ARG A 95 -0.17 10.67 -0.08
C ARG A 95 -1.70 10.57 -0.16
N ASN A 96 -2.30 11.13 -1.19
CA ASN A 96 -3.75 11.01 -1.43
C ASN A 96 -4.16 9.56 -1.76
N LEU A 97 -3.34 8.81 -2.51
CA LEU A 97 -3.55 7.37 -2.65
C LEU A 97 -3.41 6.64 -1.31
N MET A 98 -2.43 7.02 -0.49
CA MET A 98 -2.26 6.41 0.84
C MET A 98 -3.50 6.66 1.72
N SER A 99 -4.05 7.88 1.75
CA SER A 99 -5.30 8.17 2.49
C SER A 99 -6.46 7.28 2.01
N TYR A 100 -6.61 7.09 0.70
CA TYR A 100 -7.61 6.19 0.13
C TYR A 100 -7.41 4.73 0.57
N LEU A 101 -6.17 4.25 0.58
CA LEU A 101 -5.85 2.88 1.03
C LEU A 101 -6.04 2.69 2.53
N SER A 102 -5.94 3.75 3.34
CA SER A 102 -6.19 3.69 4.79
C SER A 102 -7.68 3.69 5.14
N CYS A 103 -8.58 4.09 4.21
CA CYS A 103 -10.02 4.04 4.44
C CYS A 103 -10.49 2.61 4.74
N LYS A 104 -11.39 2.47 5.70
CA LYS A 104 -12.01 1.17 6.04
C LYS A 104 -12.80 0.61 4.87
N PHE A 105 -13.54 1.46 4.15
CA PHE A 105 -14.28 1.07 2.96
C PHE A 105 -13.37 0.41 1.91
N THR A 106 -12.23 1.04 1.60
CA THR A 106 -11.27 0.50 0.62
C THR A 106 -10.73 -0.86 1.07
N ARG A 107 -10.35 -0.98 2.34
CA ARG A 107 -9.83 -2.24 2.89
C ARG A 107 -10.91 -3.32 3.02
N PHE A 108 -12.15 -2.94 3.28
CA PHE A 108 -13.28 -3.85 3.22
C PHE A 108 -13.46 -4.47 1.83
N LEU A 109 -13.34 -3.66 0.76
CA LEU A 109 -13.39 -4.18 -0.62
C LEU A 109 -12.23 -5.12 -0.94
N ILE A 110 -11.02 -4.84 -0.45
CA ILE A 110 -9.88 -5.75 -0.60
C ILE A 110 -10.14 -7.06 0.13
N LEU A 111 -10.69 -7.01 1.34
CA LEU A 111 -11.02 -8.19 2.15
C LEU A 111 -11.93 -9.16 1.40
N GLN A 112 -12.90 -8.67 0.62
CA GLN A 112 -13.82 -9.53 -0.17
C GLN A 112 -13.10 -10.45 -1.15
N THR A 113 -11.85 -10.17 -1.48
CA THR A 113 -11.06 -10.96 -2.44
C THR A 113 -9.92 -11.73 -1.78
N LEU A 114 -9.65 -11.50 -0.48
CA LEU A 114 -8.58 -12.18 0.22
C LEU A 114 -8.93 -13.67 0.43
N SER A 115 -8.05 -14.54 -0.06
CA SER A 115 -8.14 -15.99 0.12
C SER A 115 -6.83 -16.59 0.65
N SER A 116 -5.83 -15.74 0.94
CA SER A 116 -4.52 -16.13 1.49
C SER A 116 -3.83 -14.91 2.10
N ILE A 117 -2.78 -15.15 2.89
CA ILE A 117 -1.94 -14.09 3.45
C ILE A 117 -1.20 -13.27 2.39
N ASN A 118 -1.15 -13.75 1.14
CA ASN A 118 -0.43 -13.07 0.05
C ASN A 118 -1.35 -12.10 -0.68
N LEU A 119 -1.01 -10.83 -0.58
CA LEU A 119 -1.64 -9.76 -1.35
C LEU A 119 -1.07 -9.74 -2.77
N SER A 120 -1.94 -9.76 -3.76
CA SER A 120 -1.59 -9.62 -5.18
C SER A 120 -2.43 -8.51 -5.82
N LYS A 121 -2.10 -8.12 -7.04
CA LYS A 121 -2.85 -7.07 -7.76
C LYS A 121 -4.32 -7.44 -7.98
N GLU A 122 -4.62 -8.71 -8.13
CA GLU A 122 -5.97 -9.24 -8.34
C GLU A 122 -6.88 -9.00 -7.13
N ARG A 123 -6.30 -8.81 -5.93
CA ARG A 123 -7.06 -8.52 -4.70
C ARG A 123 -7.69 -7.13 -4.72
N PHE A 124 -7.20 -6.25 -5.59
CA PHE A 124 -7.74 -4.90 -5.77
C PHE A 124 -8.85 -4.80 -6.83
N LYS A 125 -9.31 -5.90 -7.40
CA LYS A 125 -10.28 -5.88 -8.52
C LYS A 125 -11.60 -5.19 -8.20
N PHE A 126 -12.04 -5.15 -6.94
CA PHE A 126 -13.24 -4.45 -6.49
C PHE A 126 -12.96 -3.04 -5.99
N VAL A 127 -11.70 -2.63 -5.90
CA VAL A 127 -11.31 -1.30 -5.44
C VAL A 127 -11.41 -0.32 -6.61
N PRO A 128 -12.38 0.62 -6.59
CA PRO A 128 -12.56 1.55 -7.69
C PRO A 128 -11.42 2.57 -7.71
N LYS A 129 -10.95 2.87 -8.93
CA LYS A 129 -9.96 3.93 -9.12
C LYS A 129 -10.58 5.28 -8.78
N GLN A 130 -9.85 6.09 -8.01
CA GLN A 130 -10.24 7.43 -7.63
C GLN A 130 -9.39 8.49 -8.35
N ASP A 131 -9.84 9.75 -8.24
CA ASP A 131 -9.01 10.91 -8.51
C ASP A 131 -8.15 11.20 -7.26
N PHE A 132 -6.83 11.16 -7.42
CA PHE A 132 -5.87 11.42 -6.36
C PHE A 132 -5.36 12.86 -6.33
N SER A 133 -6.07 13.81 -6.95
CA SER A 133 -5.82 15.24 -6.78
C SER A 133 -6.15 15.74 -5.37
N LYS A 134 -6.97 14.98 -4.64
CA LYS A 134 -7.36 15.22 -3.24
C LYS A 134 -7.23 13.96 -2.38
N PRO A 135 -7.13 14.10 -1.04
CA PRO A 135 -7.26 12.96 -0.13
C PRO A 135 -8.70 12.41 -0.13
N TRP A 136 -8.87 11.20 0.40
CA TRP A 136 -10.16 10.55 0.56
C TRP A 136 -10.38 10.13 2.01
N THR A 137 -11.65 10.24 2.46
CA THR A 137 -12.11 9.75 3.76
C THR A 137 -13.20 8.70 3.59
N ASP A 138 -13.48 7.94 4.64
CA ASP A 138 -14.57 6.95 4.63
C ASP A 138 -15.92 7.63 4.39
N GLU A 139 -16.18 8.81 4.99
CA GLU A 139 -17.41 9.55 4.81
C GLU A 139 -17.64 9.97 3.36
N GLU A 140 -16.62 10.48 2.69
CA GLU A 140 -16.69 10.84 1.26
C GLU A 140 -16.98 9.62 0.38
N LEU A 141 -16.37 8.47 0.69
CA LEU A 141 -16.59 7.23 -0.03
C LEU A 141 -18.00 6.67 0.23
N TYR A 142 -18.48 6.71 1.46
CA TYR A 142 -19.83 6.28 1.81
C TYR A 142 -20.90 7.10 1.06
N ILE A 143 -20.73 8.40 1.02
CA ILE A 143 -21.62 9.29 0.24
C ILE A 143 -21.54 8.97 -1.25
N LYS A 144 -20.33 8.86 -1.79
CA LYS A 144 -20.10 8.63 -3.22
C LYS A 144 -20.71 7.32 -3.72
N TYR A 145 -20.67 6.27 -2.91
CA TYR A 145 -21.15 4.93 -3.27
C TYR A 145 -22.52 4.58 -2.68
N GLY A 146 -23.16 5.53 -1.99
CA GLY A 146 -24.51 5.35 -1.44
C GLY A 146 -24.58 4.28 -0.35
N ILE A 147 -23.51 4.17 0.46
CA ILE A 147 -23.43 3.18 1.54
C ILE A 147 -24.37 3.60 2.67
N THR A 148 -25.33 2.75 3.01
CA THR A 148 -26.30 2.99 4.07
C THR A 148 -25.64 3.03 5.45
N LYS A 149 -26.32 3.59 6.44
CA LYS A 149 -25.82 3.65 7.81
C LYS A 149 -25.54 2.25 8.38
N GLU A 150 -26.40 1.30 8.10
CA GLU A 150 -26.23 -0.12 8.52
C GLU A 150 -24.98 -0.74 7.93
N GLU A 151 -24.72 -0.50 6.62
CA GLU A 151 -23.52 -0.97 5.94
C GLU A 151 -22.24 -0.29 6.47
N GLN A 152 -22.30 1.02 6.77
CA GLN A 152 -21.20 1.75 7.41
C GLN A 152 -20.85 1.13 8.78
N ASP A 153 -21.85 0.91 9.61
CA ASP A 153 -21.67 0.31 10.94
C ASP A 153 -21.11 -1.12 10.84
N PHE A 154 -21.52 -1.87 9.82
CA PHE A 154 -20.97 -3.20 9.54
C PHE A 154 -19.49 -3.13 9.14
N ILE A 155 -19.12 -2.25 8.21
CA ILE A 155 -17.74 -2.04 7.80
C ILE A 155 -16.88 -1.60 8.99
N ASP A 156 -17.40 -0.67 9.79
CA ASP A 156 -16.73 -0.14 10.99
C ASP A 156 -16.49 -1.21 12.05
N SER A 157 -17.39 -2.18 12.18
CA SER A 157 -17.25 -3.30 13.10
C SER A 157 -16.22 -4.35 12.63
N MET A 158 -15.97 -4.44 11.31
CA MET A 158 -15.08 -5.45 10.72
C MET A 158 -13.65 -4.97 10.51
N ILE A 159 -13.44 -3.70 10.23
CA ILE A 159 -12.15 -3.18 9.78
C ILE A 159 -11.50 -2.29 10.84
N HIS A 160 -10.32 -2.67 11.30
CA HIS A 160 -9.53 -1.85 12.22
C HIS A 160 -9.24 -0.47 11.63
N PRO A 161 -9.16 0.58 12.45
CA PRO A 161 -8.52 1.83 12.04
C PRO A 161 -7.10 1.58 11.52
N MET A 162 -6.64 2.41 10.59
CA MET A 162 -5.28 2.37 10.08
C MET A 162 -4.70 3.78 10.09
N ASP A 163 -3.72 4.00 10.95
CA ASP A 163 -2.94 5.23 10.94
C ASP A 163 -1.79 5.07 9.93
N LEU A 164 -1.67 6.03 9.04
CA LEU A 164 -0.52 6.15 8.16
C LEU A 164 0.56 6.86 8.95
N GLU A 165 1.58 6.14 9.38
CA GLU A 165 2.78 6.77 9.95
C GLU A 165 3.36 7.73 8.91
N GLY A 166 3.55 8.99 9.31
CA GLY A 166 3.99 10.10 8.49
C GLY A 166 5.43 9.99 7.97
#